data_a70500f1ccfd233e5100441ec92e390d
#
_entry.id   a70500f1ccfd233e5100441ec92e390d
#
_cell.length_a   1.000
_cell.length_b   1.000
_cell.length_c   1.000
_cell.angle_alpha   90.00
_cell.angle_beta   90.00
_cell.angle_gamma   90.00
#
_symmetry.space_group_name_H-M   'P 1'
#
loop_
_entity.id
_entity.type
_entity.pdbx_description
1 polymer ?
#
loop_
_entity_poly.entity_id
_entity_poly.type
_entity_poly.pdbx_seq_one_letter_code
_entity_poly.pdbx_strand_id
1 'polypeptide(L)'
;MTTLLLQEAAQKNSREVFKKFSDIINEQSQRLATPRSLLTFKQGTPVPLEEVEPAKEIVRRFATGAMSLGSISSEAHQTLAVAMNRIGGRSNSGEGGEDPQRFHKKENGDWPVSRIKQVASGRFGVTIHYLVNCVELQIKIAQGAKPGEGGQLPGKKVSQEIAKVRHSTPGVTLISPPPHHD
;
A
#
# COMPACT_ATOMS: atom_id res chain seq x y z
N MET A 1 -4.70 -24.59 2.72
CA MET A 1 -6.06 -24.37 3.25
C MET A 1 -6.30 -22.91 3.62
N THR A 2 -5.47 -22.26 4.40
CA THR A 2 -5.63 -20.85 4.83
C THR A 2 -5.68 -19.83 3.69
N THR A 3 -4.80 -19.95 2.68
CA THR A 3 -4.81 -19.05 1.52
C THR A 3 -6.12 -19.10 0.73
N LEU A 4 -6.71 -20.30 0.58
CA LEU A 4 -7.99 -20.46 -0.10
C LEU A 4 -9.13 -19.77 0.65
N LEU A 5 -9.16 -19.87 1.98
CA LEU A 5 -10.14 -19.15 2.80
C LEU A 5 -10.03 -17.63 2.64
N LEU A 6 -8.80 -17.10 2.62
CA LEU A 6 -8.60 -15.66 2.42
C LEU A 6 -9.07 -15.22 1.03
N GLN A 7 -8.75 -15.98 -0.02
CA GLN A 7 -9.21 -15.71 -1.38
C GLN A 7 -10.73 -15.76 -1.49
N GLU A 8 -11.35 -16.80 -0.92
CA GLU A 8 -12.82 -16.95 -0.89
C GLU A 8 -13.49 -15.81 -0.13
N ALA A 9 -12.95 -15.44 1.03
CA ALA A 9 -13.45 -14.32 1.82
C ALA A 9 -13.44 -13.02 1.02
N ALA A 10 -12.35 -12.75 0.29
CA ALA A 10 -12.21 -11.56 -0.55
C ALA A 10 -13.16 -11.59 -1.76
N GLN A 11 -13.24 -12.72 -2.47
CA GLN A 11 -14.09 -12.86 -3.66
C GLN A 11 -15.58 -12.76 -3.34
N LYS A 12 -16.01 -13.37 -2.21
CA LYS A 12 -17.41 -13.39 -1.78
C LYS A 12 -17.78 -12.23 -0.86
N ASN A 13 -16.81 -11.37 -0.48
CA ASN A 13 -16.97 -10.34 0.54
C ASN A 13 -17.58 -10.91 1.84
N SER A 14 -17.13 -12.11 2.25
CA SER A 14 -17.71 -12.87 3.37
C SER A 14 -16.92 -12.69 4.66
N ARG A 15 -17.55 -12.01 5.62
CA ARG A 15 -17.02 -11.88 6.98
C ARG A 15 -16.89 -13.22 7.71
N GLU A 16 -17.81 -14.13 7.47
CA GLU A 16 -17.79 -15.47 8.10
C GLU A 16 -16.56 -16.27 7.65
N VAL A 17 -16.29 -16.28 6.33
CA VAL A 17 -15.11 -16.98 5.79
C VAL A 17 -13.83 -16.30 6.26
N PHE A 18 -13.80 -14.97 6.32
CA PHE A 18 -12.66 -14.23 6.88
C PHE A 18 -12.43 -14.57 8.35
N LYS A 19 -13.50 -14.71 9.15
CA LYS A 19 -13.38 -15.11 10.54
C LYS A 19 -12.76 -16.50 10.66
N LYS A 20 -13.20 -17.49 9.87
CA LYS A 20 -12.59 -18.83 9.83
C LYS A 20 -11.08 -18.77 9.51
N PHE A 21 -10.70 -17.95 8.54
CA PHE A 21 -9.29 -17.70 8.24
C PHE A 21 -8.54 -17.13 9.47
N SER A 22 -9.09 -16.10 10.10
CA SER A 22 -8.48 -15.44 11.25
C SER A 22 -8.34 -16.38 12.46
N ASP A 23 -9.36 -17.17 12.73
CA ASP A 23 -9.33 -18.14 13.82
C ASP A 23 -8.20 -19.16 13.62
N ILE A 24 -8.05 -19.72 12.41
CA ILE A 24 -6.96 -20.66 12.09
C ILE A 24 -5.59 -20.01 12.27
N ILE A 25 -5.41 -18.75 11.83
CA ILE A 25 -4.15 -18.04 11.98
C ILE A 25 -3.84 -17.77 13.47
N ASN A 26 -4.84 -17.38 14.23
CA ASN A 26 -4.66 -17.11 15.66
C ASN A 26 -4.39 -18.38 16.48
N GLU A 27 -5.00 -19.49 16.12
CA GLU A 27 -4.78 -20.79 16.76
C GLU A 27 -3.37 -21.37 16.50
N GLN A 28 -2.66 -20.88 15.48
CA GLN A 28 -1.27 -21.28 15.23
C GLN A 28 -0.33 -20.98 16.40
N SER A 29 -0.67 -20.00 17.23
CA SER A 29 0.07 -19.69 18.45
C SER A 29 0.07 -20.85 19.46
N GLN A 30 -0.99 -21.64 19.50
CA GLN A 30 -1.08 -22.81 20.37
C GLN A 30 -0.21 -23.99 19.88
N ARG A 31 0.15 -24.00 18.59
CA ARG A 31 0.96 -25.03 17.94
C ARG A 31 2.46 -24.70 17.88
N LEU A 32 2.88 -23.56 18.41
CA LEU A 32 4.24 -23.05 18.38
C LEU A 32 4.85 -23.08 16.97
N ALA A 33 4.05 -22.82 15.96
CA ALA A 33 4.43 -22.95 14.55
C ALA A 33 5.21 -21.74 13.99
N THR A 34 5.27 -20.64 14.74
CA THR A 34 5.94 -19.39 14.34
C THR A 34 6.67 -18.75 15.53
N PRO A 35 7.69 -17.91 15.30
CA PRO A 35 8.36 -17.17 16.39
C PRO A 35 7.38 -16.37 17.26
N ARG A 36 6.31 -15.81 16.65
CA ARG A 36 5.26 -15.09 17.40
C ARG A 36 4.59 -15.97 18.46
N SER A 37 4.41 -17.26 18.20
CA SER A 37 3.76 -18.18 19.14
C SER A 37 4.62 -18.51 20.37
N LEU A 38 5.90 -18.17 20.35
CA LEU A 38 6.80 -18.29 21.50
C LEU A 38 6.66 -17.12 22.49
N LEU A 39 5.91 -16.08 22.13
CA LEU A 39 5.70 -14.87 22.92
C LEU A 39 4.33 -14.91 23.61
N THR A 40 4.28 -14.48 24.86
CA THR A 40 3.06 -14.28 25.62
C THR A 40 3.01 -12.86 26.17
N PHE A 41 1.83 -12.35 26.38
CA PHE A 41 1.69 -11.06 27.05
C PHE A 41 2.13 -11.17 28.52
N LYS A 42 2.94 -10.22 28.97
CA LYS A 42 3.27 -10.09 30.38
C LYS A 42 1.98 -9.78 31.14
N GLN A 43 1.72 -10.52 32.21
CA GLN A 43 0.63 -10.20 33.11
C GLN A 43 0.85 -8.84 33.78
N GLY A 44 -0.20 -8.05 33.87
CA GLY A 44 -0.18 -6.72 34.47
C GLY A 44 -1.53 -6.37 35.09
N THR A 45 -1.61 -5.25 35.76
CA THR A 45 -2.88 -4.73 36.27
C THR A 45 -3.72 -4.27 35.08
N PRO A 46 -4.98 -4.76 34.94
CA PRO A 46 -5.88 -4.26 33.91
C PRO A 46 -6.11 -2.76 34.03
N VAL A 47 -6.14 -2.07 32.90
CA VAL A 47 -6.54 -0.66 32.84
C VAL A 47 -7.99 -0.54 32.34
N PRO A 48 -8.74 0.48 32.78
CA PRO A 48 -10.06 0.74 32.26
C PRO A 48 -10.05 0.94 30.75
N LEU A 49 -11.11 0.49 30.05
CA LEU A 49 -11.16 0.56 28.60
C LEU A 49 -11.09 2.00 28.05
N GLU A 50 -11.64 2.94 28.81
CA GLU A 50 -11.60 4.37 28.49
C GLU A 50 -10.20 4.99 28.53
N GLU A 51 -9.25 4.35 29.22
CA GLU A 51 -7.84 4.74 29.24
C GLU A 51 -7.04 4.11 28.11
N VAL A 52 -7.61 3.12 27.41
CA VAL A 52 -6.95 2.48 26.27
C VAL A 52 -7.13 3.34 25.02
N GLU A 53 -6.03 3.56 24.30
CA GLU A 53 -6.07 4.30 23.03
C GLU A 53 -7.05 3.68 22.05
N PRO A 54 -8.03 4.45 21.52
CA PRO A 54 -9.01 3.92 20.58
C PRO A 54 -8.36 3.41 19.29
N ALA A 55 -8.83 2.28 18.77
CA ALA A 55 -8.34 1.70 17.52
C ALA A 55 -8.33 2.72 16.36
N LYS A 56 -9.30 3.63 16.32
CA LYS A 56 -9.38 4.71 15.34
C LYS A 56 -8.17 5.65 15.38
N GLU A 57 -7.62 5.91 16.56
CA GLU A 57 -6.41 6.74 16.69
C GLU A 57 -5.15 5.92 16.33
N ILE A 58 -5.12 4.64 16.68
CA ILE A 58 -4.02 3.75 16.36
C ILE A 58 -3.87 3.63 14.83
N VAL A 59 -4.95 3.38 14.08
CA VAL A 59 -4.89 3.19 12.62
C VAL A 59 -4.44 4.42 11.85
N ARG A 60 -4.53 5.63 12.43
CA ARG A 60 -3.99 6.85 11.81
C ARG A 60 -2.47 6.82 11.61
N ARG A 61 -1.76 6.00 12.38
CA ARG A 61 -0.32 5.80 12.27
C ARG A 61 0.07 4.69 11.29
N PHE A 62 -0.91 3.98 10.73
CA PHE A 62 -0.65 2.90 9.79
C PHE A 62 -0.55 3.40 8.37
N ALA A 63 0.39 2.84 7.64
CA ALA A 63 0.58 3.07 6.21
C ALA A 63 0.74 1.74 5.48
N THR A 64 0.37 1.71 4.21
CA THR A 64 0.73 0.57 3.35
C THR A 64 2.21 0.63 3.00
N GLY A 65 2.78 -0.51 2.62
CA GLY A 65 4.04 -0.51 1.88
C GLY A 65 3.93 0.29 0.59
N ALA A 66 5.06 0.79 0.11
CA ALA A 66 5.15 1.48 -1.17
C ALA A 66 5.01 0.48 -2.32
N MET A 67 3.89 0.51 -3.02
CA MET A 67 3.61 -0.36 -4.15
C MET A 67 3.23 0.49 -5.36
N SER A 68 4.08 0.48 -6.39
CA SER A 68 3.93 1.34 -7.56
C SER A 68 2.84 0.86 -8.50
N LEU A 69 2.13 1.80 -9.14
CA LEU A 69 1.30 1.51 -10.30
C LEU A 69 2.15 0.87 -11.39
N GLY A 70 1.76 -0.33 -11.80
CA GLY A 70 2.51 -1.17 -12.75
C GLY A 70 3.24 -2.33 -12.07
N SER A 71 3.60 -2.26 -10.80
CA SER A 71 3.95 -3.45 -9.99
C SER A 71 2.68 -4.17 -9.52
N ILE A 72 1.65 -3.41 -9.19
CA ILE A 72 0.27 -3.88 -8.96
C ILE A 72 -0.66 -3.22 -9.98
N SER A 73 -1.88 -3.76 -10.12
CA SER A 73 -2.88 -3.19 -11.03
C SER A 73 -3.43 -1.86 -10.51
N SER A 74 -4.05 -1.09 -11.41
CA SER A 74 -4.73 0.18 -11.07
C SER A 74 -5.84 -0.04 -10.04
N GLU A 75 -6.60 -1.11 -10.17
CA GLU A 75 -7.69 -1.46 -9.26
C GLU A 75 -7.16 -1.76 -7.85
N ALA A 76 -6.11 -2.58 -7.75
CA ALA A 76 -5.49 -2.91 -6.46
C ALA A 76 -4.91 -1.65 -5.81
N HIS A 77 -4.24 -0.82 -6.57
CA HIS A 77 -3.65 0.44 -6.11
C HIS A 77 -4.71 1.40 -5.57
N GLN A 78 -5.84 1.56 -6.28
CA GLN A 78 -6.97 2.38 -5.84
C GLN A 78 -7.70 1.77 -4.63
N THR A 79 -7.91 0.45 -4.62
CA THR A 79 -8.58 -0.24 -3.51
C THR A 79 -7.82 -0.05 -2.21
N LEU A 80 -6.50 -0.18 -2.22
CA LEU A 80 -5.66 0.10 -1.04
C LEU A 80 -5.79 1.55 -0.57
N ALA A 81 -5.80 2.50 -1.51
CA ALA A 81 -5.95 3.91 -1.18
C ALA A 81 -7.32 4.20 -0.53
N VAL A 82 -8.40 3.70 -1.13
CA VAL A 82 -9.76 3.86 -0.58
C VAL A 82 -9.88 3.20 0.79
N ALA A 83 -9.38 1.97 0.95
CA ALA A 83 -9.45 1.25 2.22
C ALA A 83 -8.72 2.03 3.34
N MET A 84 -7.51 2.48 3.08
CA MET A 84 -6.73 3.25 4.06
C MET A 84 -7.38 4.60 4.38
N ASN A 85 -7.90 5.31 3.37
CA ASN A 85 -8.59 6.58 3.59
C ASN A 85 -9.87 6.41 4.43
N ARG A 86 -10.63 5.32 4.22
CA ARG A 86 -11.85 5.03 5.01
C ARG A 86 -11.55 4.81 6.49
N ILE A 87 -10.46 4.14 6.83
CA ILE A 87 -10.08 3.87 8.23
C ILE A 87 -9.24 5.00 8.86
N GLY A 88 -8.85 6.02 8.09
CA GLY A 88 -8.02 7.13 8.56
C GLY A 88 -6.51 6.89 8.50
N GLY A 89 -6.09 5.72 7.99
CA GLY A 89 -4.68 5.43 7.68
C GLY A 89 -4.22 6.09 6.38
N ARG A 90 -3.07 5.67 5.86
CA ARG A 90 -2.48 6.24 4.64
C ARG A 90 -2.00 5.15 3.69
N SER A 91 -2.30 5.27 2.40
CA SER A 91 -1.64 4.47 1.39
C SER A 91 -0.45 5.21 0.80
N ASN A 92 0.56 4.45 0.40
CA ASN A 92 1.75 4.94 -0.26
C ASN A 92 1.63 4.67 -1.76
N SER A 93 1.83 5.70 -2.58
CA SER A 93 1.71 5.60 -4.04
C SER A 93 2.78 4.71 -4.68
N GLY A 94 3.89 4.43 -3.98
CA GLY A 94 5.10 3.95 -4.63
C GLY A 94 5.68 5.00 -5.58
N GLU A 95 6.72 4.63 -6.31
CA GLU A 95 7.48 5.52 -7.19
C GLU A 95 6.89 5.70 -8.59
N GLY A 96 5.73 5.14 -8.87
CA GLY A 96 5.16 5.07 -10.22
C GLY A 96 4.29 6.24 -10.65
N GLY A 97 4.14 7.26 -9.82
CA GLY A 97 3.17 8.33 -10.05
C GLY A 97 1.73 7.87 -9.75
N GLU A 98 0.77 8.73 -10.04
CA GLU A 98 -0.65 8.49 -9.77
C GLU A 98 -1.50 9.28 -10.77
N ASP A 99 -2.57 8.68 -11.31
CA ASP A 99 -3.47 9.37 -12.23
C ASP A 99 -4.15 10.55 -11.51
N PRO A 100 -4.11 11.77 -12.06
CA PRO A 100 -4.74 12.94 -11.46
C PRO A 100 -6.24 12.82 -11.17
N GLN A 101 -6.96 11.97 -11.90
CA GLN A 101 -8.38 11.71 -11.64
C GLN A 101 -8.63 11.15 -10.23
N ARG A 102 -7.63 10.51 -9.63
CA ARG A 102 -7.69 9.95 -8.28
C ARG A 102 -7.62 11.01 -7.18
N PHE A 103 -7.22 12.24 -7.51
CA PHE A 103 -7.11 13.33 -6.53
C PHE A 103 -8.49 13.88 -6.12
N HIS A 104 -9.54 13.52 -6.84
CA HIS A 104 -10.92 13.90 -6.53
C HIS A 104 -11.66 12.77 -5.82
N LYS A 105 -12.54 13.15 -4.89
CA LYS A 105 -13.45 12.19 -4.26
C LYS A 105 -14.51 11.75 -5.26
N LYS A 106 -14.89 10.48 -5.17
CA LYS A 106 -16.02 9.92 -5.90
C LYS A 106 -17.34 10.40 -5.28
N GLU A 107 -18.44 10.27 -6.01
CA GLU A 107 -19.79 10.62 -5.55
C GLU A 107 -20.19 9.92 -4.24
N ASN A 108 -19.75 8.67 -4.05
CA ASN A 108 -19.98 7.89 -2.85
C ASN A 108 -19.09 8.29 -1.66
N GLY A 109 -18.29 9.35 -1.81
CA GLY A 109 -17.35 9.85 -0.79
C GLY A 109 -16.01 9.14 -0.74
N ASP A 110 -15.79 8.08 -1.52
CA ASP A 110 -14.50 7.40 -1.59
C ASP A 110 -13.43 8.29 -2.20
N TRP A 111 -12.25 8.21 -1.62
CA TRP A 111 -11.13 8.99 -2.10
C TRP A 111 -9.98 8.05 -2.49
N PRO A 112 -9.75 7.84 -3.80
CA PRO A 112 -8.75 6.90 -4.28
C PRO A 112 -7.32 7.44 -4.29
N VAL A 113 -7.08 8.58 -3.66
CA VAL A 113 -5.75 9.21 -3.56
C VAL A 113 -4.86 8.48 -2.57
N SER A 114 -3.61 8.24 -2.94
CA SER A 114 -2.57 7.83 -2.00
C SER A 114 -2.06 9.07 -1.26
N ARG A 115 -2.23 9.10 0.06
CA ARG A 115 -1.89 10.26 0.88
C ARG A 115 -0.39 10.39 1.17
N ILE A 116 0.37 9.31 0.99
CA ILE A 116 1.83 9.32 0.97
C ILE A 116 2.26 9.25 -0.50
N LYS A 117 3.00 10.25 -0.96
CA LYS A 117 3.57 10.28 -2.31
C LYS A 117 5.06 9.95 -2.24
N GLN A 118 5.46 8.87 -2.92
CA GLN A 118 6.87 8.50 -3.00
C GLN A 118 7.53 9.15 -4.22
N VAL A 119 8.74 9.65 -4.04
CA VAL A 119 9.59 10.20 -5.08
C VAL A 119 10.92 9.46 -5.06
N ALA A 120 11.23 8.74 -6.14
CA ALA A 120 12.52 8.07 -6.34
C ALA A 120 13.31 8.74 -7.47
N SER A 121 12.60 9.21 -8.50
CA SER A 121 13.12 9.92 -9.66
C SER A 121 12.08 10.93 -10.10
N GLY A 122 12.51 12.10 -10.51
CA GLY A 122 11.66 13.16 -11.06
C GLY A 122 10.97 12.77 -12.38
N ARG A 123 11.38 11.68 -13.02
CA ARG A 123 10.87 11.23 -14.33
C ARG A 123 9.58 10.43 -14.28
N PHE A 124 9.26 9.85 -13.13
CA PHE A 124 8.15 8.87 -13.05
C PHE A 124 6.86 9.48 -12.53
N GLY A 125 6.26 10.37 -13.35
CA GLY A 125 4.96 10.94 -13.04
C GLY A 125 4.99 11.93 -11.86
N VAL A 126 6.17 12.42 -11.49
CA VAL A 126 6.34 13.45 -10.47
C VAL A 126 6.05 14.80 -11.09
N THR A 127 4.91 15.38 -10.71
CA THR A 127 4.48 16.72 -11.14
C THR A 127 4.12 17.53 -9.90
N ILE A 128 4.05 18.84 -10.03
CA ILE A 128 3.55 19.72 -8.95
C ILE A 128 2.16 19.25 -8.51
N HIS A 129 1.28 18.90 -9.45
CA HIS A 129 -0.06 18.41 -9.16
C HIS A 129 -0.04 17.11 -8.36
N TYR A 130 0.88 16.19 -8.65
CA TYR A 130 1.10 14.99 -7.84
C TYR A 130 1.56 15.35 -6.42
N LEU A 131 2.55 16.22 -6.29
CA LEU A 131 3.17 16.54 -5.00
C LEU A 131 2.22 17.28 -4.05
N VAL A 132 1.42 18.23 -4.54
CA VAL A 132 0.51 19.01 -3.68
C VAL A 132 -0.71 18.22 -3.20
N ASN A 133 -0.99 17.05 -3.79
CA ASN A 133 -2.11 16.18 -3.42
C ASN A 133 -1.70 15.09 -2.42
N CYS A 134 -0.78 15.36 -1.53
CA CYS A 134 -0.39 14.44 -0.46
C CYS A 134 -0.38 15.14 0.90
N VAL A 135 -0.28 14.34 1.94
CA VAL A 135 -0.03 14.80 3.31
C VAL A 135 1.40 14.51 3.76
N GLU A 136 2.08 13.65 3.02
CA GLU A 136 3.44 13.22 3.32
C GLU A 136 4.19 12.91 2.03
N LEU A 137 5.38 13.46 1.87
CA LEU A 137 6.33 13.12 0.82
C LEU A 137 7.35 12.12 1.37
N GLN A 138 7.56 11.03 0.64
CA GLN A 138 8.57 10.05 0.96
C GLN A 138 9.64 10.02 -0.12
N ILE A 139 10.85 10.43 0.24
CA ILE A 139 12.01 10.35 -0.65
C ILE A 139 12.56 8.91 -0.59
N LYS A 140 12.61 8.25 -1.73
CA LYS A 140 13.22 6.93 -1.87
C LYS A 140 14.67 7.08 -2.29
N ILE A 141 15.60 6.79 -1.39
CA ILE A 141 17.04 6.97 -1.62
C ILE A 141 17.64 5.76 -2.34
N ALA A 142 17.16 4.54 -2.01
CA ALA A 142 17.70 3.30 -2.55
C ALA A 142 16.67 2.17 -2.48
N GLN A 143 16.95 1.10 -3.19
CA GLN A 143 16.19 -0.15 -3.11
C GLN A 143 17.11 -1.25 -2.59
N GLY A 144 16.74 -1.87 -1.47
CA GLY A 144 17.63 -2.80 -0.72
C GLY A 144 18.13 -4.00 -1.54
N ALA A 145 17.27 -4.55 -2.41
CA ALA A 145 17.64 -5.67 -3.27
C ALA A 145 18.54 -5.28 -4.46
N LYS A 146 18.60 -3.99 -4.80
CA LYS A 146 19.32 -3.47 -5.96
C LYS A 146 20.01 -2.13 -5.64
N PRO A 147 20.97 -2.12 -4.71
CA PRO A 147 21.67 -0.88 -4.36
C PRO A 147 22.36 -0.30 -5.61
N GLY A 148 22.08 0.97 -5.93
CA GLY A 148 22.70 1.67 -7.06
C GLY A 148 22.14 1.34 -8.45
N GLU A 149 21.15 0.45 -8.59
CA GLU A 149 20.59 0.06 -9.90
C GLU A 149 19.31 0.82 -10.30
N GLY A 150 18.60 1.41 -9.32
CA GLY A 150 17.30 2.05 -9.56
C GLY A 150 16.17 1.06 -9.84
N GLY A 151 15.00 1.60 -10.21
CA GLY A 151 13.80 0.82 -10.52
C GLY A 151 13.67 0.48 -12.00
N GLN A 152 12.95 -0.59 -12.31
CA GLN A 152 12.64 -1.00 -13.68
C GLN A 152 11.21 -1.47 -13.80
N LEU A 153 10.51 -1.05 -14.87
CA LEU A 153 9.24 -1.61 -15.29
C LEU A 153 9.36 -2.17 -16.71
N PRO A 154 9.25 -3.50 -16.90
CA PRO A 154 9.35 -4.11 -18.23
C PRO A 154 8.29 -3.57 -19.18
N GLY A 155 8.63 -3.38 -20.47
CA GLY A 155 7.74 -2.81 -21.48
C GLY A 155 6.37 -3.48 -21.55
N LYS A 156 6.29 -4.81 -21.43
CA LYS A 156 5.02 -5.56 -21.42
C LYS A 156 4.04 -5.15 -20.30
N LYS A 157 4.52 -4.48 -19.26
CA LYS A 157 3.71 -3.94 -18.17
C LYS A 157 3.36 -2.46 -18.35
N VAL A 158 3.99 -1.79 -19.32
CA VAL A 158 3.75 -0.37 -19.60
C VAL A 158 2.51 -0.24 -20.49
N SER A 159 1.34 -0.22 -19.86
CA SER A 159 0.06 0.05 -20.51
C SER A 159 -0.05 1.52 -20.95
N GLN A 160 -1.08 1.84 -21.73
CA GLN A 160 -1.40 3.23 -22.09
C GLN A 160 -1.62 4.11 -20.85
N GLU A 161 -2.32 3.61 -19.84
CA GLU A 161 -2.55 4.31 -18.57
C GLU A 161 -1.22 4.62 -17.86
N ILE A 162 -0.35 3.64 -17.72
CA ILE A 162 0.95 3.81 -17.07
C ILE A 162 1.83 4.77 -17.86
N ALA A 163 1.87 4.62 -19.18
CA ALA A 163 2.63 5.50 -20.06
C ALA A 163 2.18 6.96 -19.95
N LYS A 164 0.85 7.18 -19.89
CA LYS A 164 0.28 8.52 -19.68
C LYS A 164 0.72 9.12 -18.35
N VAL A 165 0.61 8.37 -17.25
CA VAL A 165 0.99 8.85 -15.90
C VAL A 165 2.49 9.13 -15.82
N ARG A 166 3.32 8.34 -16.48
CA ARG A 166 4.79 8.44 -16.44
C ARG A 166 5.39 9.26 -17.57
N HIS A 167 4.56 9.88 -18.43
CA HIS A 167 5.00 10.65 -19.59
C HIS A 167 5.94 9.86 -20.51
N SER A 168 5.56 8.61 -20.82
CA SER A 168 6.37 7.65 -21.57
C SER A 168 5.57 7.01 -22.72
N THR A 169 6.20 6.07 -23.42
CA THR A 169 5.58 5.33 -24.55
C THR A 169 5.09 3.97 -24.09
N PRO A 170 3.84 3.58 -24.40
CA PRO A 170 3.34 2.23 -24.12
C PRO A 170 4.24 1.14 -24.73
N GLY A 171 4.44 0.04 -24.01
CA GLY A 171 5.24 -1.08 -24.47
C GLY A 171 6.75 -0.90 -24.35
N VAL A 172 7.23 0.28 -24.02
CA VAL A 172 8.67 0.55 -23.85
C VAL A 172 9.05 0.39 -22.37
N THR A 173 10.15 -0.33 -22.12
CA THR A 173 10.69 -0.51 -20.77
C THR A 173 11.07 0.81 -20.14
N LEU A 174 10.66 1.03 -18.91
CA LEU A 174 10.99 2.21 -18.11
C LEU A 174 12.08 1.87 -17.11
N ILE A 175 13.09 2.71 -17.04
CA ILE A 175 14.20 2.61 -16.09
C ILE A 175 14.27 3.92 -15.30
N SER A 176 14.22 3.78 -13.96
CA SER A 176 14.50 4.86 -13.03
C SER A 176 15.98 4.80 -12.68
N PRO A 177 16.78 5.80 -13.00
CA PRO A 177 18.17 5.82 -12.56
C PRO A 177 18.24 5.88 -11.03
N PRO A 178 19.37 5.50 -10.44
CA PRO A 178 19.61 5.71 -9.01
C PRO A 178 19.47 7.19 -8.64
N PRO A 179 19.02 7.54 -7.42
CA PRO A 179 18.75 8.93 -7.03
C PRO A 179 19.92 9.90 -7.21
N HIS A 180 21.15 9.40 -7.15
CA HIS A 180 22.37 10.22 -7.32
C HIS A 180 22.67 10.57 -8.79
N HIS A 181 21.86 10.11 -9.73
CA HIS A 181 21.96 10.45 -11.15
C HIS A 181 20.82 11.36 -11.64
N ASP A 182 19.90 11.74 -10.76
CA ASP A 182 18.77 12.64 -11.09
C ASP A 182 19.10 14.10 -10.76
#